data_f2b058b8e192e03254211efa1744c5ca
#
_entry.id   f2b058b8e192e03254211efa1744c5ca
#
_cell.length_a   1.000
_cell.length_b   1.000
_cell.length_c   1.000
_cell.angle_alpha   90.00
_cell.angle_beta   90.00
_cell.angle_gamma   90.00
#
_symmetry.space_group_name_H-M   'P 1'
#
loop_
_entity.id
_entity.type
_entity.pdbx_description
1 polymer ?
#
loop_
_entity_poly.entity_id
_entity_poly.type
_entity_poly.pdbx_seq_one_letter_code
_entity_poly.pdbx_strand_id
1 'polypeptide(L)'
;MLDHVAYGVPDLDAACHELAERLGVRPMPGGQHRGLGTHNAILALGKGVYLEVIAPDPNQPPPSRPRPFGLDALVDPRLVAWAAKAPDIESRVERARSAGYDPGDVIKLGRELPDGGRLDWRLTFPDELAGDGLVPFLIDWGSTPHPSITAPQGCSLLSLRGEHPQPELVTRQLQALEVDLKEPSTGSCRGPHRHAHDA
;
A
#
# COMPACT_ATOMS: atom_id res chain seq x y z
N MET A 1 1.66 -8.90 9.38
CA MET A 1 0.22 -8.69 9.01
C MET A 1 0.14 -7.55 8.02
N LEU A 2 -0.63 -7.70 6.93
CA LEU A 2 -0.86 -6.66 5.92
C LEU A 2 -1.47 -5.40 6.54
N ASP A 3 -0.99 -4.23 6.15
CA ASP A 3 -1.52 -2.92 6.51
C ASP A 3 -2.29 -2.32 5.34
N HIS A 4 -1.63 -2.08 4.24
CA HIS A 4 -2.26 -1.59 3.01
C HIS A 4 -1.52 -2.07 1.76
N VAL A 5 -2.21 -1.94 0.63
CA VAL A 5 -1.64 -2.17 -0.70
C VAL A 5 -1.60 -0.85 -1.43
N ALA A 6 -0.45 -0.51 -2.02
CA ALA A 6 -0.25 0.71 -2.80
C ALA A 6 -0.49 0.44 -4.28
N TYR A 7 -1.46 1.14 -4.85
CA TYR A 7 -1.80 1.14 -6.25
C TYR A 7 -1.32 2.46 -6.87
N GLY A 8 -0.19 2.38 -7.53
CA GLY A 8 0.41 3.52 -8.22
C GLY A 8 -0.36 3.84 -9.50
N VAL A 9 -0.63 5.10 -9.71
CA VAL A 9 -1.38 5.59 -10.88
C VAL A 9 -0.76 6.89 -11.41
N PRO A 10 -0.84 7.16 -12.74
CA PRO A 10 -0.37 8.43 -13.28
C PRO A 10 -1.29 9.62 -12.92
N ASP A 11 -2.58 9.38 -12.81
CA ASP A 11 -3.63 10.37 -12.53
C ASP A 11 -4.55 9.84 -11.43
N LEU A 12 -4.58 10.56 -10.30
CA LEU A 12 -5.34 10.13 -9.12
C LEU A 12 -6.85 10.20 -9.35
N ASP A 13 -7.33 11.28 -9.97
CA ASP A 13 -8.77 11.51 -10.15
C ASP A 13 -9.37 10.54 -11.15
N ALA A 14 -8.67 10.30 -12.27
CA ALA A 14 -9.08 9.33 -13.27
C ALA A 14 -9.13 7.91 -12.67
N ALA A 15 -8.12 7.52 -11.91
CA ALA A 15 -8.08 6.22 -11.25
C ALA A 15 -9.17 6.05 -10.19
N CYS A 16 -9.45 7.09 -9.39
CA CYS A 16 -10.55 7.06 -8.42
C CYS A 16 -11.92 6.94 -9.09
N HIS A 17 -12.10 7.53 -10.27
CA HIS A 17 -13.33 7.40 -11.06
C HIS A 17 -13.49 5.96 -11.57
N GLU A 18 -12.46 5.42 -12.21
CA GLU A 18 -12.47 4.04 -12.70
C GLU A 18 -12.72 3.02 -11.58
N LEU A 19 -12.05 3.18 -10.44
CA LEU A 19 -12.27 2.30 -9.29
C LEU A 19 -13.71 2.40 -8.75
N ALA A 20 -14.30 3.60 -8.73
CA ALA A 20 -15.70 3.79 -8.34
C ALA A 20 -16.68 3.05 -9.26
N GLU A 21 -16.43 3.09 -10.57
CA GLU A 21 -17.25 2.35 -11.55
C GLU A 21 -17.09 0.82 -11.40
N ARG A 22 -15.87 0.35 -11.17
CA ARG A 22 -15.57 -1.09 -11.08
C ARG A 22 -15.97 -1.72 -9.74
N LEU A 23 -15.80 -0.98 -8.65
CA LEU A 23 -15.99 -1.49 -7.29
C LEU A 23 -17.31 -1.05 -6.64
N GLY A 24 -17.99 -0.06 -7.25
CA GLY A 24 -19.19 0.56 -6.67
C GLY A 24 -18.92 1.46 -5.47
N VAL A 25 -17.65 1.70 -5.14
CA VAL A 25 -17.22 2.55 -4.01
C VAL A 25 -16.07 3.44 -4.46
N ARG A 26 -16.24 4.76 -4.30
CA ARG A 26 -15.20 5.73 -4.66
C ARG A 26 -14.17 5.85 -3.53
N PRO A 27 -12.85 5.75 -3.81
CA PRO A 27 -11.83 6.13 -2.85
C PRO A 27 -11.98 7.58 -2.40
N MET A 28 -11.76 7.86 -1.11
CA MET A 28 -11.81 9.22 -0.57
C MET A 28 -10.42 9.85 -0.60
N PRO A 29 -10.30 11.17 -0.78
CA PRO A 29 -9.02 11.86 -0.68
C PRO A 29 -8.31 11.56 0.63
N GLY A 30 -7.07 11.10 0.54
CA GLY A 30 -6.22 10.85 1.69
C GLY A 30 -5.45 12.10 2.09
N GLY A 31 -4.72 12.70 1.17
CA GLY A 31 -3.96 13.94 1.37
C GLY A 31 -2.65 13.97 0.61
N GLN A 32 -1.87 15.00 0.89
CA GLN A 32 -0.57 15.25 0.27
C GLN A 32 0.57 14.70 1.15
N HIS A 33 1.52 14.03 0.54
CA HIS A 33 2.79 13.66 1.16
C HIS A 33 3.81 14.76 0.86
N ARG A 34 3.88 15.76 1.74
CA ARG A 34 4.75 16.93 1.55
C ARG A 34 6.21 16.51 1.47
N GLY A 35 6.94 17.05 0.49
CA GLY A 35 8.34 16.74 0.24
C GLY A 35 8.56 15.45 -0.57
N LEU A 36 7.57 14.57 -0.70
CA LEU A 36 7.62 13.41 -1.58
C LEU A 36 6.99 13.67 -2.95
N GLY A 37 6.28 14.81 -3.12
CA GLY A 37 5.63 15.19 -4.38
C GLY A 37 4.52 14.24 -4.80
N THR A 38 3.86 13.59 -3.84
CA THR A 38 2.75 12.65 -4.08
C THR A 38 1.52 13.02 -3.28
N HIS A 39 0.38 12.56 -3.75
CA HIS A 39 -0.90 12.57 -3.04
C HIS A 39 -1.61 11.24 -3.19
N ASN A 40 -2.59 10.99 -2.36
CA ASN A 40 -3.30 9.72 -2.38
C ASN A 40 -4.81 9.85 -2.16
N ALA A 41 -5.50 8.76 -2.48
CA ALA A 41 -6.85 8.47 -2.04
C ALA A 41 -6.90 7.08 -1.42
N ILE A 42 -7.83 6.84 -0.51
CA ILE A 42 -7.89 5.59 0.26
C ILE A 42 -9.28 4.95 0.19
N LEU A 43 -9.29 3.61 0.22
CA LEU A 43 -10.49 2.78 0.25
C LEU A 43 -10.28 1.61 1.20
N ALA A 44 -11.19 1.37 2.15
CA ALA A 44 -11.07 0.24 3.06
C ALA A 44 -11.23 -1.09 2.31
N LEU A 45 -10.35 -2.04 2.61
CA LEU A 45 -10.37 -3.41 2.10
C LEU A 45 -10.70 -4.44 3.19
N GLY A 46 -11.51 -4.03 4.15
CA GLY A 46 -11.85 -4.80 5.35
C GLY A 46 -11.21 -4.21 6.61
N LYS A 47 -11.42 -4.87 7.73
CA LYS A 47 -10.97 -4.38 9.04
C LYS A 47 -9.44 -4.33 9.12
N GLY A 48 -8.92 -3.12 9.28
CA GLY A 48 -7.49 -2.89 9.48
C GLY A 48 -6.65 -3.03 8.20
N VAL A 49 -7.26 -3.03 7.01
CA VAL A 49 -6.55 -3.05 5.71
C VAL A 49 -7.19 -2.01 4.79
N TYR A 50 -6.38 -1.34 3.97
CA TYR A 50 -6.89 -0.41 2.96
C TYR A 50 -6.11 -0.47 1.65
N LEU A 51 -6.71 0.03 0.59
CA LEU A 51 -6.06 0.36 -0.67
C LEU A 51 -5.63 1.82 -0.62
N GLU A 52 -4.37 2.06 -0.86
CA GLU A 52 -3.83 3.38 -1.13
C GLU A 52 -3.70 3.56 -2.64
N VAL A 53 -4.47 4.46 -3.23
CA VAL A 53 -4.27 4.92 -4.61
C VAL A 53 -3.34 6.10 -4.55
N ILE A 54 -2.14 5.99 -5.11
CA ILE A 54 -1.08 7.00 -4.97
C ILE A 54 -0.60 7.49 -6.34
N ALA A 55 -0.44 8.79 -6.48
CA ALA A 55 -0.03 9.44 -7.72
C ALA A 55 0.98 10.58 -7.48
N PRO A 56 1.72 11.02 -8.51
CA PRO A 56 2.39 12.32 -8.51
C PRO A 56 1.38 13.43 -8.24
N ASP A 57 1.74 14.38 -7.36
CA ASP A 57 0.87 15.52 -7.04
C ASP A 57 1.28 16.73 -7.88
N PRO A 58 0.44 17.17 -8.85
CA PRO A 58 0.75 18.32 -9.70
C PRO A 58 0.75 19.66 -8.94
N ASN A 59 0.20 19.67 -7.72
CA ASN A 59 0.13 20.87 -6.88
C ASN A 59 1.31 21.02 -5.92
N GLN A 60 2.27 20.08 -5.98
CA GLN A 60 3.50 20.17 -5.22
C GLN A 60 4.71 20.49 -6.13
N PRO A 61 5.71 21.22 -5.65
CA PRO A 61 6.95 21.36 -6.38
C PRO A 61 7.62 19.99 -6.59
N PRO A 62 8.46 19.84 -7.64
CA PRO A 62 9.23 18.62 -7.82
C PRO A 62 10.03 18.29 -6.55
N PRO A 63 9.98 17.05 -6.06
CA PRO A 63 10.73 16.63 -4.89
C PRO A 63 12.23 16.61 -5.19
N SER A 64 13.07 16.70 -4.15
CA SER A 64 14.53 16.66 -4.28
C SER A 64 15.09 15.26 -4.58
N ARG A 65 14.27 14.22 -4.46
CA ARG A 65 14.58 12.82 -4.78
C ARG A 65 13.49 12.26 -5.70
N PRO A 66 13.72 11.19 -6.44
CA PRO A 66 12.67 10.50 -7.17
C PRO A 66 11.49 10.16 -6.26
N ARG A 67 10.28 10.23 -6.81
CA ARG A 67 9.08 9.82 -6.09
C ARG A 67 9.15 8.34 -5.71
N PRO A 68 8.59 7.95 -4.56
CA PRO A 68 8.59 6.56 -4.13
C PRO A 68 7.90 5.65 -5.15
N PHE A 69 8.21 4.36 -5.10
CA PHE A 69 7.53 3.31 -5.86
C PHE A 69 7.67 3.43 -7.38
N GLY A 70 8.65 4.18 -7.86
CA GLY A 70 8.86 4.37 -9.30
C GLY A 70 7.76 5.18 -9.99
N LEU A 71 7.03 6.02 -9.26
CA LEU A 71 5.91 6.79 -9.79
C LEU A 71 6.28 7.75 -10.91
N ASP A 72 7.54 8.21 -10.96
CA ASP A 72 8.01 9.12 -12.03
C ASP A 72 8.06 8.45 -13.42
N ALA A 73 8.19 7.13 -13.47
CA ALA A 73 8.24 6.35 -14.70
C ALA A 73 6.96 5.54 -14.94
N LEU A 74 5.93 5.73 -14.12
CA LEU A 74 4.71 4.95 -14.21
C LEU A 74 3.81 5.45 -15.34
N VAL A 75 3.57 4.58 -16.33
CA VAL A 75 2.70 4.87 -17.46
C VAL A 75 1.29 4.32 -17.23
N ASP A 76 1.21 3.08 -16.76
CA ASP A 76 -0.04 2.37 -16.52
C ASP A 76 -0.27 2.11 -15.02
N PRO A 77 -1.52 2.17 -14.55
CA PRO A 77 -1.88 1.84 -13.18
C PRO A 77 -1.47 0.41 -12.80
N ARG A 78 -0.82 0.23 -11.65
CA ARG A 78 -0.46 -1.11 -11.13
C ARG A 78 -0.25 -1.12 -9.62
N LEU A 79 -0.27 -2.30 -9.03
CA LEU A 79 0.25 -2.48 -7.67
C LEU A 79 1.76 -2.25 -7.70
N VAL A 80 2.24 -1.33 -6.83
CA VAL A 80 3.65 -0.91 -6.81
C VAL A 80 4.35 -1.32 -5.52
N ALA A 81 3.60 -1.48 -4.43
CA ALA A 81 4.14 -1.84 -3.12
C ALA A 81 3.01 -2.33 -2.21
N TRP A 82 3.38 -2.79 -1.05
CA TRP A 82 2.48 -3.01 0.08
C TRP A 82 3.21 -2.79 1.39
N ALA A 83 2.46 -2.50 2.46
CA ALA A 83 2.99 -2.25 3.78
C ALA A 83 2.62 -3.38 4.74
N ALA A 84 3.55 -3.71 5.63
CA ALA A 84 3.32 -4.62 6.73
C ALA A 84 3.28 -3.86 8.07
N LYS A 85 2.30 -4.17 8.91
CA LYS A 85 2.19 -3.61 10.27
C LYS A 85 3.37 -4.00 11.14
N ALA A 86 3.98 -3.01 11.77
CA ALA A 86 5.12 -3.19 12.64
C ALA A 86 5.04 -2.21 13.83
N PRO A 87 4.23 -2.49 14.86
CA PRO A 87 4.12 -1.62 16.04
C PRO A 87 5.44 -1.53 16.83
N ASP A 88 6.37 -2.44 16.58
CA ASP A 88 7.73 -2.51 17.13
C ASP A 88 8.79 -2.22 16.05
N ILE A 89 8.56 -1.22 15.19
CA ILE A 89 9.28 -1.04 13.93
C ILE A 89 10.80 -1.00 14.08
N GLU A 90 11.35 -0.32 15.08
CA GLU A 90 12.79 -0.26 15.30
C GLU A 90 13.38 -1.64 15.59
N SER A 91 12.77 -2.37 16.54
CA SER A 91 13.23 -3.73 16.88
C SER A 91 13.11 -4.67 15.70
N ARG A 92 12.08 -4.51 14.87
CA ARG A 92 11.90 -5.33 13.66
C ARG A 92 12.97 -5.05 12.62
N VAL A 93 13.33 -3.79 12.40
CA VAL A 93 14.42 -3.39 11.51
C VAL A 93 15.76 -3.99 12.01
N GLU A 94 16.05 -3.92 13.31
CA GLU A 94 17.27 -4.52 13.88
C GLU A 94 17.32 -6.03 13.66
N ARG A 95 16.21 -6.74 13.88
CA ARG A 95 16.13 -8.20 13.63
C ARG A 95 16.29 -8.52 12.15
N ALA A 96 15.67 -7.76 11.26
CA ALA A 96 15.81 -7.95 9.81
C ALA A 96 17.26 -7.75 9.36
N ARG A 97 17.93 -6.70 9.83
CA ARG A 97 19.36 -6.44 9.57
C ARG A 97 20.24 -7.58 10.08
N SER A 98 19.95 -8.08 11.28
CA SER A 98 20.68 -9.23 11.86
C SER A 98 20.45 -10.53 11.07
N ALA A 99 19.30 -10.66 10.40
CA ALA A 99 18.98 -11.77 9.49
C ALA A 99 19.48 -11.57 8.06
N GLY A 100 20.24 -10.48 7.79
CA GLY A 100 20.87 -10.21 6.50
C GLY A 100 20.01 -9.44 5.49
N TYR A 101 18.93 -8.79 5.95
CA TYR A 101 18.11 -7.93 5.12
C TYR A 101 17.96 -6.54 5.74
N ASP A 102 18.31 -5.49 4.98
CA ASP A 102 18.11 -4.11 5.41
C ASP A 102 16.82 -3.54 4.77
N PRO A 103 15.76 -3.30 5.56
CA PRO A 103 14.51 -2.71 5.06
C PRO A 103 14.57 -1.19 4.91
N GLY A 104 15.72 -0.55 5.06
CA GLY A 104 15.90 0.88 5.08
C GLY A 104 15.74 1.51 6.47
N ASP A 105 15.93 2.81 6.52
CA ASP A 105 15.83 3.57 7.77
C ASP A 105 14.38 3.86 8.13
N VAL A 106 14.12 3.92 9.44
CA VAL A 106 12.82 4.33 9.96
C VAL A 106 12.71 5.85 9.90
N ILE A 107 11.75 6.35 9.15
CA ILE A 107 11.44 7.77 9.06
C ILE A 107 10.06 8.08 9.65
N LYS A 108 9.89 9.32 10.13
CA LYS A 108 8.59 9.84 10.55
C LYS A 108 7.99 10.63 9.41
N LEU A 109 6.76 10.32 9.09
CA LEU A 109 5.95 11.08 8.15
C LEU A 109 4.65 11.51 8.83
N GLY A 110 3.97 12.45 8.21
CA GLY A 110 2.67 12.90 8.67
C GLY A 110 1.99 13.75 7.62
N ARG A 111 0.68 13.88 7.76
CA ARG A 111 -0.14 14.74 6.93
C ARG A 111 -1.17 15.49 7.75
N GLU A 112 -1.51 16.68 7.31
CA GLU A 112 -2.63 17.44 7.86
C GLU A 112 -3.93 16.96 7.24
N LEU A 113 -4.96 16.86 8.06
CA LEU A 113 -6.32 16.58 7.64
C LEU A 113 -7.07 17.89 7.31
N PRO A 114 -8.11 17.85 6.47
CA PRO A 114 -8.91 19.03 6.14
C PRO A 114 -9.58 19.72 7.35
N ASP A 115 -9.83 18.98 8.42
CA ASP A 115 -10.42 19.46 9.67
C ASP A 115 -9.38 20.06 10.66
N GLY A 116 -8.12 20.17 10.24
CA GLY A 116 -7.00 20.65 11.07
C GLY A 116 -6.38 19.58 11.97
N GLY A 117 -6.88 18.36 11.93
CA GLY A 117 -6.24 17.20 12.56
C GLY A 117 -4.94 16.84 11.87
N ARG A 118 -4.17 15.95 12.51
CA ARG A 118 -2.91 15.45 11.95
C ARG A 118 -2.84 13.93 12.09
N LEU A 119 -2.40 13.27 11.04
CA LEU A 119 -1.99 11.87 11.07
C LEU A 119 -0.46 11.80 11.05
N ASP A 120 0.09 11.07 11.98
CA ASP A 120 1.54 10.79 12.04
C ASP A 120 1.76 9.28 12.04
N TRP A 121 2.82 8.85 11.37
CA TRP A 121 3.23 7.45 11.31
C TRP A 121 4.74 7.33 11.15
N ARG A 122 5.27 6.14 11.36
CA ARG A 122 6.66 5.78 11.06
C ARG A 122 6.66 4.67 10.03
N LEU A 123 7.61 4.70 9.13
CA LEU A 123 7.77 3.62 8.15
C LEU A 123 9.24 3.42 7.80
N THR A 124 9.57 2.26 7.27
CA THR A 124 10.87 2.06 6.61
C THR A 124 10.81 2.64 5.21
N PHE A 125 11.88 3.34 4.82
CA PHE A 125 11.94 4.01 3.53
C PHE A 125 13.23 3.61 2.80
N PRO A 126 13.27 2.43 2.16
CA PRO A 126 14.42 2.02 1.37
C PRO A 126 14.52 2.86 0.09
N ASP A 127 15.73 3.07 -0.41
CA ASP A 127 15.94 3.75 -1.69
C ASP A 127 15.29 2.99 -2.85
N GLU A 128 15.30 1.66 -2.79
CA GLU A 128 14.63 0.78 -3.75
C GLU A 128 13.84 -0.32 -3.01
N LEU A 129 12.66 -0.64 -3.53
CA LEU A 129 11.86 -1.75 -3.00
C LEU A 129 12.43 -3.10 -3.43
N ALA A 130 12.73 -3.95 -2.47
CA ALA A 130 13.20 -5.29 -2.74
C ALA A 130 12.11 -6.15 -3.40
N GLY A 131 12.54 -7.07 -4.27
CA GLY A 131 11.65 -7.97 -4.99
C GLY A 131 10.61 -7.24 -5.84
N ASP A 132 10.99 -6.13 -6.49
CA ASP A 132 10.10 -5.33 -7.33
C ASP A 132 8.79 -4.91 -6.63
N GLY A 133 8.87 -4.64 -5.32
CA GLY A 133 7.73 -4.27 -4.48
C GLY A 133 7.00 -5.44 -3.84
N LEU A 134 7.45 -6.69 -4.03
CA LEU A 134 6.89 -7.85 -3.35
C LEU A 134 7.33 -7.97 -1.88
N VAL A 135 8.49 -7.41 -1.54
CA VAL A 135 8.92 -7.29 -0.14
C VAL A 135 8.36 -5.98 0.41
N PRO A 136 7.56 -6.01 1.48
CA PRO A 136 6.89 -4.82 1.97
C PRO A 136 7.84 -3.88 2.69
N PHE A 137 7.47 -2.63 2.72
CA PHE A 137 7.97 -1.73 3.75
C PHE A 137 7.18 -1.93 5.06
N LEU A 138 7.79 -1.56 6.18
CA LEU A 138 7.15 -1.62 7.49
C LEU A 138 6.47 -0.28 7.81
N ILE A 139 5.33 -0.35 8.50
CA ILE A 139 4.62 0.84 8.97
C ILE A 139 4.11 0.67 10.39
N ASP A 140 4.25 1.75 11.17
CA ASP A 140 3.72 1.89 12.51
C ASP A 140 2.92 3.18 12.64
N TRP A 141 1.66 3.05 12.97
CA TRP A 141 0.74 4.16 13.19
C TRP A 141 0.80 4.72 14.62
N GLY A 142 1.51 4.05 15.53
CA GLY A 142 1.56 4.46 16.94
C GLY A 142 0.16 4.59 17.55
N SER A 143 -0.15 5.78 18.04
CA SER A 143 -1.47 6.12 18.56
C SER A 143 -2.44 6.69 17.53
N THR A 144 -2.00 6.90 16.29
CA THR A 144 -2.83 7.42 15.19
C THR A 144 -3.89 6.38 14.80
N PRO A 145 -5.18 6.75 14.73
CA PRO A 145 -6.21 5.86 14.24
C PRO A 145 -5.90 5.37 12.83
N HIS A 146 -6.03 4.04 12.63
CA HIS A 146 -5.71 3.42 11.35
C HIS A 146 -6.65 3.93 10.23
N PRO A 147 -6.13 4.31 9.04
CA PRO A 147 -6.92 4.90 7.96
C PRO A 147 -8.13 4.08 7.50
N SER A 148 -8.07 2.76 7.60
CA SER A 148 -9.22 1.89 7.26
C SER A 148 -10.47 2.13 8.11
N ILE A 149 -10.36 2.86 9.23
CA ILE A 149 -11.51 3.14 10.10
C ILE A 149 -12.42 4.20 9.47
N THR A 150 -11.81 5.20 8.84
CA THR A 150 -12.52 6.34 8.22
C THR A 150 -12.67 6.22 6.71
N ALA A 151 -11.88 5.36 6.07
CA ALA A 151 -11.96 5.12 4.62
C ALA A 151 -13.33 4.56 4.23
N PRO A 152 -13.84 4.86 3.01
CA PRO A 152 -15.07 4.29 2.49
C PRO A 152 -15.06 2.76 2.58
N GLN A 153 -16.14 2.20 3.07
CA GLN A 153 -16.35 0.76 3.25
C GLN A 153 -17.11 0.18 2.05
N GLY A 154 -17.13 -1.14 1.91
CA GLY A 154 -17.89 -1.85 0.87
C GLY A 154 -17.05 -2.83 0.06
N CYS A 155 -15.73 -2.75 0.19
CA CYS A 155 -14.81 -3.70 -0.43
C CYS A 155 -14.11 -4.57 0.62
N SER A 156 -13.64 -5.74 0.19
CA SER A 156 -12.78 -6.60 1.00
C SER A 156 -11.68 -7.23 0.13
N LEU A 157 -10.47 -7.32 0.68
CA LEU A 157 -9.39 -8.04 0.04
C LEU A 157 -9.60 -9.54 0.18
N LEU A 158 -9.72 -10.24 -0.92
CA LEU A 158 -9.89 -11.69 -0.94
C LEU A 158 -8.55 -12.42 -0.85
N SER A 159 -7.56 -11.96 -1.61
CA SER A 159 -6.20 -12.51 -1.59
C SER A 159 -5.19 -11.50 -2.15
N LEU A 160 -3.96 -11.60 -1.69
CA LEU A 160 -2.80 -10.92 -2.27
C LEU A 160 -1.79 -12.01 -2.66
N ARG A 161 -1.36 -12.01 -3.91
CA ARG A 161 -0.40 -12.96 -4.46
C ARG A 161 0.70 -12.20 -5.18
N GLY A 162 1.91 -12.72 -5.14
CA GLY A 162 3.04 -12.18 -5.88
C GLY A 162 3.82 -13.31 -6.53
N GLU A 163 4.34 -13.03 -7.71
CA GLU A 163 5.24 -13.93 -8.46
C GLU A 163 6.53 -13.19 -8.77
N HIS A 164 7.66 -13.86 -8.63
CA HIS A 164 8.97 -13.25 -8.87
C HIS A 164 9.91 -14.28 -9.50
N PRO A 165 10.80 -13.88 -10.44
CA PRO A 165 11.80 -14.77 -11.03
C PRO A 165 12.76 -15.41 -10.03
N GLN A 166 12.93 -14.78 -8.87
CA GLN A 166 13.79 -15.26 -7.76
C GLN A 166 12.97 -15.44 -6.48
N PRO A 167 12.02 -16.38 -6.41
CA PRO A 167 11.09 -16.52 -5.30
C PRO A 167 11.78 -16.83 -3.97
N GLU A 168 12.90 -17.57 -4.01
CA GLU A 168 13.67 -17.90 -2.81
C GLU A 168 14.32 -16.67 -2.16
N LEU A 169 14.76 -15.69 -2.97
CA LEU A 169 15.30 -14.43 -2.45
C LEU A 169 14.20 -13.63 -1.74
N VAL A 170 13.05 -13.46 -2.40
CA VAL A 170 11.90 -12.76 -1.84
C VAL A 170 11.43 -13.44 -0.56
N THR A 171 11.35 -14.77 -0.54
CA THR A 171 10.96 -15.55 0.65
C THR A 171 11.91 -15.31 1.81
N ARG A 172 13.23 -15.31 1.59
CA ARG A 172 14.21 -15.02 2.66
C ARG A 172 14.05 -13.61 3.22
N GLN A 173 13.79 -12.62 2.35
CA GLN A 173 13.59 -11.25 2.77
C GLN A 173 12.28 -11.07 3.58
N LEU A 174 11.21 -11.74 3.17
CA LEU A 174 9.95 -11.78 3.93
C LEU A 174 10.14 -12.44 5.31
N GLN A 175 10.89 -13.54 5.36
CA GLN A 175 11.23 -14.20 6.63
C GLN A 175 12.06 -13.31 7.55
N ALA A 176 13.04 -12.60 7.00
CA ALA A 176 13.85 -11.64 7.76
C ALA A 176 12.99 -10.52 8.36
N LEU A 177 11.95 -10.07 7.65
CA LEU A 177 10.96 -9.11 8.13
C LEU A 177 9.92 -9.73 9.08
N GLU A 178 9.94 -11.03 9.33
CA GLU A 178 8.91 -11.74 10.09
C GLU A 178 7.50 -11.53 9.49
N VAL A 179 7.43 -11.47 8.17
CA VAL A 179 6.18 -11.30 7.42
C VAL A 179 5.83 -12.61 6.75
N ASP A 180 4.64 -13.09 7.04
CA ASP A 180 4.06 -14.27 6.42
C ASP A 180 2.93 -13.83 5.47
N LEU A 181 3.15 -14.03 4.18
CA LEU A 181 2.08 -14.01 3.19
C LEU A 181 1.45 -15.41 3.24
N LYS A 182 0.43 -15.57 4.07
CA LYS A 182 -0.34 -16.82 4.08
C LYS A 182 -0.79 -17.14 2.66
N GLU A 183 -0.42 -18.31 2.17
CA GLU A 183 -1.02 -18.82 0.95
C GLU A 183 -2.54 -18.78 1.10
N PRO A 184 -3.27 -18.26 0.11
CA PRO A 184 -4.71 -18.26 0.19
C PRO A 184 -5.18 -19.71 0.27
N SER A 185 -5.98 -20.03 1.30
CA SER A 185 -6.71 -21.29 1.31
C SER A 185 -7.50 -21.39 0.01
N THR A 186 -7.42 -22.52 -0.67
CA THR A 186 -8.14 -22.82 -1.91
C THR A 186 -9.65 -22.77 -1.71
N GLY A 187 -10.19 -21.56 -1.59
CA GLY A 187 -11.61 -21.30 -1.66
C GLY A 187 -12.02 -21.29 -3.13
N SER A 188 -12.89 -22.21 -3.54
CA SER A 188 -13.40 -22.26 -4.89
C SER A 188 -14.02 -20.92 -5.29
N CYS A 189 -13.50 -20.31 -6.36
CA CYS A 189 -14.14 -19.19 -7.02
C CYS A 189 -15.47 -19.67 -7.60
N ARG A 190 -16.59 -19.33 -6.97
CA ARG A 190 -17.88 -19.35 -7.64
C ARG A 190 -17.92 -18.11 -8.54
N GLY A 191 -17.77 -18.32 -9.85
CA GLY A 191 -17.97 -17.26 -10.83
C GLY A 191 -19.39 -16.69 -10.76
N PRO A 192 -19.64 -15.46 -11.23
CA PRO A 192 -20.96 -14.88 -11.29
C PRO A 192 -21.85 -15.74 -12.20
N HIS A 193 -22.99 -16.16 -11.67
CA HIS A 193 -24.04 -16.79 -12.45
C HIS A 193 -24.48 -15.83 -13.56
N ARG A 194 -24.19 -16.19 -14.81
CA ARG A 194 -24.90 -15.59 -15.95
C ARG A 194 -26.31 -16.10 -15.90
N HIS A 195 -27.26 -15.21 -15.64
CA HIS A 195 -28.66 -15.49 -15.95
C HIS A 195 -28.79 -15.52 -17.48
N ALA A 196 -28.98 -16.70 -18.01
CA ALA A 196 -29.48 -16.84 -19.34
C ALA A 196 -30.96 -16.38 -19.35
N HIS A 197 -31.26 -15.36 -20.11
CA HIS A 197 -32.63 -15.08 -20.54
C HIS A 197 -32.84 -15.93 -21.80
N ASP A 198 -33.59 -17.03 -21.63
CA ASP A 198 -34.29 -17.67 -22.72
C ASP A 198 -35.63 -16.95 -22.88
N ALA A 199 -35.90 -16.48 -24.08
CA ALA A 199 -37.09 -16.53 -24.92
C ALA A 199 -37.08 -15.42 -25.96
#